data_f003e8778921239869f0915b77eb6958
#
_entry.id   f003e8778921239869f0915b77eb6958
#
_cell.length_a   1.000
_cell.length_b   1.000
_cell.length_c   1.000
_cell.angle_alpha   90.00
_cell.angle_beta   90.00
_cell.angle_gamma   90.00
#
_symmetry.space_group_name_H-M   'P 1'
#
loop_
_entity.id
_entity.type
_entity.pdbx_description
1 polymer ?
#
loop_
_entity_poly.entity_id
_entity_poly.type
_entity_poly.pdbx_seq_one_letter_code
_entity_poly.pdbx_strand_id
1 'polypeptide(L)'
;MTGQQLKNSILQMAVQGKLVPQDSNDEPASVLIERIRKEKEQLIKAGKIKKEKNPSYIFRGADNLPYEKVGKNEPVCIADEVPFEIPESWEWVRLKNITVKEIKRGKSPKYADSSNVYVFAQKCNVKLGGIDISLAKCLDVKAFEKYPIDEYMVNEDIIINSTGNGTLGRIGMFHDSDR
;
A
#
# COMPACT_ATOMS: atom_id res chain seq x y z
N MET A 1 -0.11 -34.24 3.58
CA MET A 1 -0.17 -32.78 3.49
C MET A 1 -1.37 -32.29 4.29
N THR A 2 -1.17 -31.38 5.25
CA THR A 2 -2.28 -30.80 6.03
C THR A 2 -2.99 -29.72 5.21
N GLY A 3 -4.26 -29.39 5.58
CA GLY A 3 -5.00 -28.30 4.91
C GLY A 3 -4.27 -26.95 4.98
N GLN A 4 -3.54 -26.68 6.08
CA GLN A 4 -2.74 -25.45 6.20
C GLN A 4 -1.51 -25.44 5.25
N GLN A 5 -0.85 -26.57 5.08
CA GLN A 5 0.26 -26.70 4.12
C GLN A 5 -0.22 -26.50 2.69
N LEU A 6 -1.37 -27.08 2.32
CA LEU A 6 -1.98 -26.90 1.01
C LEU A 6 -2.32 -25.42 0.77
N LYS A 7 -2.98 -24.77 1.73
CA LYS A 7 -3.31 -23.34 1.64
C LYS A 7 -2.05 -22.48 1.43
N ASN A 8 -1.01 -22.71 2.21
CA ASN A 8 0.25 -21.94 2.10
C ASN A 8 0.91 -22.16 0.73
N SER A 9 0.91 -23.40 0.22
CA SER A 9 1.45 -23.70 -1.11
C SER A 9 0.70 -22.97 -2.23
N ILE A 10 -0.65 -22.98 -2.18
CA ILE A 10 -1.50 -22.26 -3.15
C ILE A 10 -1.21 -20.74 -3.09
N LEU A 11 -1.17 -20.17 -1.89
CA LEU A 11 -0.85 -18.73 -1.73
C LEU A 11 0.53 -18.39 -2.25
N GLN A 12 1.52 -19.23 -2.01
CA GLN A 12 2.88 -19.02 -2.52
C GLN A 12 2.93 -19.06 -4.06
N MET A 13 2.24 -20.00 -4.68
CA MET A 13 2.12 -20.06 -6.14
C MET A 13 1.39 -18.82 -6.70
N ALA A 14 0.34 -18.36 -6.01
CA ALA A 14 -0.42 -17.18 -6.41
C ALA A 14 0.46 -15.92 -6.41
N VAL A 15 1.19 -15.63 -5.31
CA VAL A 15 2.04 -14.44 -5.21
C VAL A 15 3.24 -14.46 -6.14
N GLN A 16 3.67 -15.65 -6.59
CA GLN A 16 4.73 -15.81 -7.59
C GLN A 16 4.20 -15.75 -9.04
N GLY A 17 2.89 -15.57 -9.25
CA GLY A 17 2.27 -15.61 -10.58
C GLY A 17 2.28 -16.99 -11.25
N LYS A 18 2.45 -18.07 -10.46
CA LYS A 18 2.56 -19.46 -10.96
C LYS A 18 1.26 -20.26 -10.80
N LEU A 19 0.22 -19.69 -10.19
CA LEU A 19 -1.04 -20.40 -9.92
C LEU A 19 -1.88 -20.59 -11.18
N VAL A 20 -1.87 -19.58 -12.06
CA VAL A 20 -2.57 -19.59 -13.35
C VAL A 20 -1.61 -19.16 -14.45
N PRO A 21 -1.80 -19.60 -15.71
CA PRO A 21 -1.03 -19.09 -16.84
C PRO A 21 -1.17 -17.57 -16.96
N GLN A 22 -0.09 -16.90 -17.35
CA GLN A 22 -0.14 -15.47 -17.65
C GLN A 22 -0.89 -15.26 -18.98
N ASP A 23 -1.80 -14.27 -19.04
CA ASP A 23 -2.48 -13.88 -20.27
C ASP A 23 -1.61 -12.87 -21.03
N SER A 24 -1.27 -13.19 -22.27
CA SER A 24 -0.49 -12.31 -23.14
C SER A 24 -1.24 -11.03 -23.56
N ASN A 25 -2.56 -10.98 -23.36
CA ASN A 25 -3.38 -9.80 -23.62
C ASN A 25 -3.45 -8.84 -22.41
N ASP A 26 -3.01 -9.28 -21.23
CA ASP A 26 -2.93 -8.41 -20.06
C ASP A 26 -1.89 -7.29 -20.28
N GLU A 27 -2.21 -6.09 -19.82
CA GLU A 27 -1.28 -4.97 -19.86
C GLU A 27 -0.03 -5.29 -19.00
N PRO A 28 1.18 -5.22 -19.56
CA PRO A 28 2.40 -5.44 -18.76
C PRO A 28 2.53 -4.41 -17.64
N ALA A 29 3.01 -4.84 -16.47
CA ALA A 29 3.18 -3.96 -15.31
C ALA A 29 4.08 -2.75 -15.59
N SER A 30 5.06 -2.88 -16.51
CA SER A 30 5.91 -1.76 -16.96
C SER A 30 5.11 -0.60 -17.57
N VAL A 31 4.07 -0.92 -18.36
CA VAL A 31 3.17 0.08 -18.97
C VAL A 31 2.32 0.77 -17.89
N LEU A 32 1.76 0.00 -16.96
CA LEU A 32 1.00 0.52 -15.82
C LEU A 32 1.86 1.45 -14.96
N ILE A 33 3.09 1.05 -14.62
CA ILE A 33 4.02 1.84 -13.81
C ILE A 33 4.38 3.15 -14.50
N GLU A 34 4.61 3.12 -15.82
CA GLU A 34 4.90 4.33 -16.59
C GLU A 34 3.70 5.29 -16.60
N ARG A 35 2.47 4.77 -16.71
CA ARG A 35 1.24 5.57 -16.60
C ARG A 35 1.11 6.22 -15.22
N ILE A 36 1.30 5.45 -14.14
CA ILE A 36 1.30 5.96 -12.76
C ILE A 36 2.35 7.08 -12.59
N ARG A 37 3.55 6.89 -13.13
CA ARG A 37 4.62 7.89 -13.07
C ARG A 37 4.21 9.19 -13.75
N LYS A 38 3.64 9.14 -14.95
CA LYS A 38 3.14 10.31 -15.68
C LYS A 38 2.04 11.03 -14.91
N GLU A 39 1.09 10.28 -14.34
CA GLU A 39 0.02 10.85 -13.52
C GLU A 39 0.58 11.55 -12.27
N LYS A 40 1.51 10.91 -11.57
CA LYS A 40 2.20 11.55 -10.43
C LYS A 40 2.93 12.83 -10.82
N GLU A 41 3.61 12.86 -11.97
CA GLU A 41 4.26 14.08 -12.48
C GLU A 41 3.25 15.19 -12.75
N GLN A 42 2.09 14.87 -13.30
CA GLN A 42 1.01 15.86 -13.52
C GLN A 42 0.48 16.41 -12.19
N LEU A 43 0.28 15.54 -11.19
CA LEU A 43 -0.16 15.96 -9.85
C LEU A 43 0.88 16.83 -9.14
N ILE A 44 2.17 16.53 -9.33
CA ILE A 44 3.27 17.37 -8.83
C ILE A 44 3.27 18.74 -9.51
N LYS A 45 3.15 18.80 -10.84
CA LYS A 45 3.08 20.06 -11.62
C LYS A 45 1.86 20.89 -11.23
N ALA A 46 0.74 20.24 -10.91
CA ALA A 46 -0.48 20.88 -10.43
C ALA A 46 -0.42 21.30 -8.94
N GLY A 47 0.68 21.04 -8.24
CA GLY A 47 0.84 21.35 -6.82
C GLY A 47 -0.02 20.49 -5.86
N LYS A 48 -0.63 19.42 -6.37
CA LYS A 48 -1.51 18.54 -5.57
C LYS A 48 -0.74 17.57 -4.68
N ILE A 49 0.45 17.16 -5.10
CA ILE A 49 1.35 16.30 -4.33
C ILE A 49 2.76 16.88 -4.33
N LYS A 50 3.52 16.59 -3.28
CA LYS A 50 4.91 17.05 -3.14
C LYS A 50 5.84 16.22 -4.01
N LYS A 51 6.82 16.88 -4.65
CA LYS A 51 7.89 16.21 -5.38
C LYS A 51 8.77 15.42 -4.40
N GLU A 52 9.03 14.15 -4.69
CA GLU A 52 10.00 13.35 -3.96
C GLU A 52 11.41 13.91 -4.14
N LYS A 53 12.18 13.98 -3.05
CA LYS A 53 13.59 14.44 -3.09
C LYS A 53 14.47 13.44 -3.85
N ASN A 54 14.25 12.15 -3.62
CA ASN A 54 15.03 11.06 -4.20
C ASN A 54 14.06 10.00 -4.76
N PRO A 55 13.50 10.21 -5.97
CA PRO A 55 12.67 9.21 -6.62
C PRO A 55 13.50 7.96 -6.89
N SER A 56 12.89 6.80 -6.72
CA SER A 56 13.55 5.53 -7.01
C SER A 56 12.75 4.71 -8.03
N TYR A 57 13.43 3.84 -8.75
CA TYR A 57 12.81 2.85 -9.59
C TYR A 57 13.63 1.56 -9.60
N ILE A 58 12.93 0.45 -9.73
CA ILE A 58 13.53 -0.88 -9.84
C ILE A 58 13.51 -1.27 -11.32
N PHE A 59 14.55 -1.95 -11.78
CA PHE A 59 14.67 -2.46 -13.14
C PHE A 59 15.52 -3.73 -13.17
N ARG A 60 15.45 -4.51 -14.25
CA ARG A 60 16.32 -5.66 -14.47
C ARG A 60 17.62 -5.23 -15.13
N GLY A 61 18.74 -5.64 -14.56
CA GLY A 61 20.08 -5.47 -15.16
C GLY A 61 20.31 -6.41 -16.33
N ALA A 62 21.45 -6.24 -17.02
CA ALA A 62 21.86 -7.12 -18.12
C ALA A 62 22.12 -8.56 -17.67
N ASP A 63 22.40 -8.78 -16.39
CA ASP A 63 22.56 -10.06 -15.70
C ASP A 63 21.22 -10.67 -15.23
N ASN A 64 20.10 -10.04 -15.60
CA ASN A 64 18.74 -10.40 -15.21
C ASN A 64 18.45 -10.27 -13.70
N LEU A 65 19.31 -9.65 -12.91
CA LEU A 65 19.09 -9.37 -11.50
C LEU A 65 18.32 -8.04 -11.31
N PRO A 66 17.56 -7.91 -10.20
CA PRO A 66 16.87 -6.67 -9.88
C PRO A 66 17.83 -5.63 -9.30
N TYR A 67 17.75 -4.41 -9.84
CA TYR A 67 18.51 -3.24 -9.39
C TYR A 67 17.56 -2.12 -9.01
N GLU A 68 17.88 -1.37 -7.97
CA GLU A 68 17.21 -0.12 -7.63
C GLU A 68 18.14 1.07 -7.87
N LYS A 69 17.64 2.07 -8.59
CA LYS A 69 18.29 3.37 -8.71
C LYS A 69 17.52 4.40 -7.89
N VAL A 70 18.23 5.11 -7.00
CA VAL A 70 17.67 6.13 -6.12
C VAL A 70 18.27 7.49 -6.48
N GLY A 71 17.47 8.39 -7.03
CA GLY A 71 17.89 9.74 -7.42
C GLY A 71 19.04 9.70 -8.41
N LYS A 72 20.17 10.29 -8.03
CA LYS A 72 21.40 10.38 -8.85
C LYS A 72 22.45 9.32 -8.51
N ASN A 73 22.17 8.46 -7.53
CA ASN A 73 23.12 7.43 -7.10
C ASN A 73 23.27 6.34 -8.16
N GLU A 74 24.39 5.62 -8.10
CA GLU A 74 24.57 4.42 -8.91
C GLU A 74 23.54 3.35 -8.54
N PRO A 75 23.09 2.53 -9.51
CA PRO A 75 22.17 1.44 -9.23
C PRO A 75 22.79 0.41 -8.26
N VAL A 76 21.98 -0.09 -7.35
CA VAL A 76 22.37 -1.11 -6.38
C VAL A 76 21.56 -2.37 -6.67
N CYS A 77 22.23 -3.53 -6.69
CA CYS A 77 21.56 -4.81 -6.78
C CYS A 77 20.74 -5.06 -5.50
N ILE A 78 19.47 -5.42 -5.67
CA ILE A 78 18.53 -5.71 -4.58
C ILE A 78 18.05 -7.17 -4.61
N ALA A 79 18.82 -8.08 -5.21
CA ALA A 79 18.44 -9.49 -5.29
C ALA A 79 18.18 -10.12 -3.91
N ASP A 80 18.90 -9.70 -2.87
CA ASP A 80 18.71 -10.18 -1.50
C ASP A 80 17.40 -9.64 -0.86
N GLU A 81 16.83 -8.58 -1.39
CA GLU A 81 15.56 -8.02 -0.91
C GLU A 81 14.34 -8.64 -1.64
N VAL A 82 14.56 -9.23 -2.81
CA VAL A 82 13.50 -9.81 -3.63
C VAL A 82 13.25 -11.24 -3.20
N PRO A 83 12.05 -11.56 -2.65
CA PRO A 83 11.82 -12.84 -1.99
C PRO A 83 11.64 -14.02 -2.95
N PHE A 84 11.38 -13.79 -4.23
CA PHE A 84 11.13 -14.80 -5.26
C PHE A 84 11.14 -14.20 -6.66
N GLU A 85 11.23 -15.06 -7.67
CA GLU A 85 11.08 -14.68 -9.07
C GLU A 85 9.61 -14.44 -9.43
N ILE A 86 9.38 -13.48 -10.33
CA ILE A 86 8.06 -13.12 -10.84
C ILE A 86 8.02 -13.29 -12.37
N PRO A 87 6.82 -13.43 -12.99
CA PRO A 87 6.68 -13.46 -14.45
C PRO A 87 7.28 -12.23 -15.13
N GLU A 88 7.60 -12.35 -16.41
CA GLU A 88 8.18 -11.24 -17.20
C GLU A 88 7.24 -10.04 -17.35
N SER A 89 5.92 -10.29 -17.31
CA SER A 89 4.90 -9.23 -17.37
C SER A 89 4.73 -8.47 -16.04
N TRP A 90 5.34 -8.94 -14.95
CA TRP A 90 5.28 -8.33 -13.63
C TRP A 90 6.53 -7.51 -13.32
N GLU A 91 6.38 -6.51 -12.45
CA GLU A 91 7.48 -5.64 -12.02
C GLU A 91 7.52 -5.49 -10.50
N TRP A 92 8.71 -5.46 -9.93
CA TRP A 92 8.90 -5.06 -8.54
C TRP A 92 8.89 -3.54 -8.42
N VAL A 93 8.12 -3.03 -7.45
CA VAL A 93 8.07 -1.59 -7.17
C VAL A 93 8.12 -1.32 -5.67
N ARG A 94 8.66 -0.19 -5.28
CA ARG A 94 8.48 0.30 -3.92
C ARG A 94 7.07 0.87 -3.78
N LEU A 95 6.34 0.45 -2.74
CA LEU A 95 4.95 0.87 -2.51
C LEU A 95 4.80 2.41 -2.55
N LYS A 96 5.77 3.15 -1.97
CA LYS A 96 5.81 4.63 -2.03
C LYS A 96 5.76 5.21 -3.45
N ASN A 97 6.25 4.46 -4.45
CA ASN A 97 6.34 4.95 -5.82
C ASN A 97 4.99 4.92 -6.55
N ILE A 98 4.05 4.11 -6.08
CA ILE A 98 2.71 3.93 -6.66
C ILE A 98 1.59 4.56 -5.83
N THR A 99 1.91 5.21 -4.70
CA THR A 99 0.94 5.92 -3.88
C THR A 99 1.04 7.43 -4.10
N VAL A 100 -0.07 8.14 -4.02
CA VAL A 100 -0.14 9.62 -4.09
C VAL A 100 -0.06 10.25 -2.72
N LYS A 101 -0.50 9.54 -1.67
CA LYS A 101 -0.45 9.97 -0.27
C LYS A 101 0.76 9.34 0.41
N GLU A 102 1.48 10.11 1.20
CA GLU A 102 2.63 9.61 1.94
C GLU A 102 2.21 8.47 2.89
N ILE A 103 2.97 7.38 2.87
CA ILE A 103 2.77 6.27 3.80
C ILE A 103 3.27 6.70 5.17
N LYS A 104 2.34 6.94 6.09
CA LYS A 104 2.64 7.42 7.44
C LYS A 104 1.81 6.68 8.48
N ARG A 105 2.29 6.68 9.72
CA ARG A 105 1.49 6.19 10.84
C ARG A 105 0.50 7.27 11.26
N GLY A 106 -0.73 6.85 11.53
CA GLY A 106 -1.71 7.71 12.18
C GLY A 106 -1.22 8.15 13.58
N LYS A 107 -1.67 9.31 14.00
CA LYS A 107 -1.41 9.83 15.35
C LYS A 107 -2.41 9.22 16.35
N SER A 108 -1.97 9.02 17.58
CA SER A 108 -2.89 8.64 18.65
C SER A 108 -3.69 9.88 19.06
N PRO A 109 -5.02 9.90 18.84
CA PRO A 109 -5.83 11.07 19.14
C PRO A 109 -6.26 11.09 20.62
N LYS A 110 -6.85 12.21 21.04
CA LYS A 110 -7.60 12.26 22.27
C LYS A 110 -8.98 11.67 22.03
N TYR A 111 -9.29 10.58 22.71
CA TYR A 111 -10.57 9.91 22.61
C TYR A 111 -11.63 10.58 23.49
N ALA A 112 -12.89 10.41 23.12
CA ALA A 112 -14.07 10.78 23.90
C ALA A 112 -14.97 9.56 24.07
N ASP A 113 -15.81 9.56 25.11
CA ASP A 113 -16.76 8.48 25.34
C ASP A 113 -17.87 8.46 24.28
N SER A 114 -18.22 9.64 23.77
CA SER A 114 -19.19 9.81 22.67
C SER A 114 -18.88 11.05 21.85
N SER A 115 -19.02 10.97 20.54
CA SER A 115 -19.00 12.10 19.60
C SER A 115 -19.54 11.65 18.24
N ASN A 116 -19.78 12.62 17.35
CA ASN A 116 -20.12 12.37 15.94
C ASN A 116 -18.89 12.29 15.03
N VAL A 117 -17.69 12.32 15.58
CA VAL A 117 -16.43 12.20 14.85
C VAL A 117 -15.75 10.89 15.23
N TYR A 118 -15.44 10.07 14.24
CA TYR A 118 -14.88 8.76 14.45
C TYR A 118 -13.41 8.70 14.05
N VAL A 119 -12.67 7.86 14.78
CA VAL A 119 -11.26 7.56 14.51
C VAL A 119 -11.13 6.09 14.17
N PHE A 120 -10.52 5.82 13.03
CA PHE A 120 -10.19 4.49 12.63
C PHE A 120 -9.23 3.83 13.64
N ALA A 121 -9.66 2.72 14.20
CA ALA A 121 -8.87 1.90 15.12
C ALA A 121 -8.38 0.64 14.40
N GLN A 122 -7.30 0.03 14.88
CA GLN A 122 -6.77 -1.21 14.29
C GLN A 122 -7.81 -2.35 14.17
N LYS A 123 -8.80 -2.36 15.07
CA LYS A 123 -9.90 -3.34 15.06
C LYS A 123 -10.83 -3.16 13.87
N CYS A 124 -10.92 -1.96 13.30
CA CYS A 124 -11.75 -1.69 12.13
C CYS A 124 -11.29 -2.49 10.91
N ASN A 125 -10.01 -2.81 10.77
CA ASN A 125 -9.54 -3.79 9.79
C ASN A 125 -9.91 -5.20 10.25
N VAL A 126 -10.90 -5.82 9.62
CA VAL A 126 -11.38 -7.16 10.01
C VAL A 126 -10.50 -8.28 9.44
N LYS A 127 -10.60 -9.46 10.01
CA LYS A 127 -9.68 -10.58 9.75
C LYS A 127 -9.68 -11.08 8.30
N LEU A 128 -10.82 -11.03 7.64
CA LEU A 128 -10.98 -11.56 6.27
C LEU A 128 -10.90 -10.47 5.19
N GLY A 129 -10.40 -9.30 5.55
CA GLY A 129 -10.36 -8.10 4.69
C GLY A 129 -11.62 -7.26 4.87
N GLY A 130 -11.52 -5.98 4.45
CA GLY A 130 -12.58 -5.00 4.63
C GLY A 130 -12.47 -4.20 5.92
N ILE A 131 -13.41 -3.29 6.07
CA ILE A 131 -13.47 -2.32 7.18
C ILE A 131 -14.83 -2.45 7.89
N ASP A 132 -14.80 -2.47 9.21
CA ASP A 132 -15.96 -2.37 10.08
C ASP A 132 -15.86 -1.09 10.92
N ILE A 133 -16.56 -0.05 10.49
CA ILE A 133 -16.54 1.26 11.13
C ILE A 133 -17.27 1.26 12.49
N SER A 134 -18.11 0.27 12.76
CA SER A 134 -18.78 0.16 14.07
C SER A 134 -17.79 -0.07 15.20
N LEU A 135 -16.57 -0.52 14.87
CA LEU A 135 -15.46 -0.71 15.80
C LEU A 135 -14.58 0.55 15.96
N ALA A 136 -14.92 1.64 15.28
CA ALA A 136 -14.22 2.91 15.41
C ALA A 136 -14.40 3.50 16.81
N LYS A 137 -13.48 4.38 17.18
CA LYS A 137 -13.54 5.09 18.47
C LYS A 137 -14.01 6.52 18.25
N CYS A 138 -14.68 7.08 19.23
CA CYS A 138 -15.05 8.49 19.21
C CYS A 138 -13.85 9.39 19.48
N LEU A 139 -13.75 10.47 18.74
CA LEU A 139 -12.73 11.50 18.87
C LEU A 139 -13.28 12.71 19.65
N ASP A 140 -12.46 13.30 20.51
CA ASP A 140 -12.75 14.59 21.11
C ASP A 140 -12.87 15.67 20.00
N VAL A 141 -14.04 16.31 19.90
CA VAL A 141 -14.35 17.27 18.83
C VAL A 141 -13.38 18.46 18.82
N LYS A 142 -12.99 18.97 20.00
CA LYS A 142 -12.03 20.06 20.11
C LYS A 142 -10.62 19.66 19.66
N ALA A 143 -10.29 18.38 19.82
CA ALA A 143 -9.05 17.84 19.28
C ALA A 143 -9.12 17.69 17.75
N PHE A 144 -10.28 17.29 17.21
CA PHE A 144 -10.54 17.15 15.79
C PHE A 144 -10.28 18.44 14.99
N GLU A 145 -10.72 19.59 15.47
CA GLU A 145 -10.52 20.88 14.82
C GLU A 145 -9.04 21.24 14.55
N LYS A 146 -8.12 20.57 15.27
CA LYS A 146 -6.67 20.76 15.14
C LYS A 146 -6.00 19.78 14.17
N TYR A 147 -6.76 18.79 13.64
CA TYR A 147 -6.20 17.82 12.70
C TYR A 147 -6.15 18.41 11.30
N PRO A 148 -5.00 18.32 10.62
CA PRO A 148 -4.90 18.75 9.25
C PRO A 148 -5.73 17.84 8.33
N ILE A 149 -6.21 18.40 7.22
CA ILE A 149 -7.11 17.70 6.30
C ILE A 149 -6.50 16.45 5.68
N ASP A 150 -5.18 16.38 5.58
CA ASP A 150 -4.45 15.22 5.05
C ASP A 150 -4.42 14.02 6.02
N GLU A 151 -4.90 14.19 7.26
CA GLU A 151 -5.12 13.09 8.19
C GLU A 151 -6.51 12.43 8.03
N TYR A 152 -7.39 13.04 7.25
CA TYR A 152 -8.72 12.46 7.01
C TYR A 152 -8.63 11.33 6.00
N MET A 153 -9.40 10.28 6.27
CA MET A 153 -9.57 9.17 5.33
C MET A 153 -10.49 9.62 4.19
N VAL A 154 -10.09 9.30 2.99
CA VAL A 154 -10.87 9.53 1.77
C VAL A 154 -11.14 8.19 1.08
N ASN A 155 -12.12 8.19 0.18
CA ASN A 155 -12.47 7.01 -0.60
C ASN A 155 -11.22 6.37 -1.23
N GLU A 156 -11.14 5.04 -1.15
CA GLU A 156 -10.04 4.21 -1.65
C GLU A 156 -8.69 4.36 -0.90
N ASP A 157 -8.66 5.03 0.26
CA ASP A 157 -7.49 4.96 1.13
C ASP A 157 -7.26 3.52 1.62
N ILE A 158 -6.03 3.04 1.48
CA ILE A 158 -5.62 1.71 1.97
C ILE A 158 -5.00 1.85 3.36
N ILE A 159 -5.55 1.12 4.32
CA ILE A 159 -5.09 1.12 5.70
C ILE A 159 -4.46 -0.23 6.03
N ILE A 160 -3.20 -0.20 6.51
CA ILE A 160 -2.45 -1.39 6.90
C ILE A 160 -2.15 -1.32 8.41
N ASN A 161 -2.50 -2.36 9.14
CA ASN A 161 -2.15 -2.46 10.54
C ASN A 161 -0.67 -2.82 10.68
N SER A 162 0.16 -1.85 11.01
CA SER A 162 1.61 -2.03 11.20
C SER A 162 1.99 -2.48 12.61
N THR A 163 1.03 -2.58 13.53
CA THR A 163 1.22 -2.99 14.94
C THR A 163 -0.04 -3.70 15.46
N GLY A 164 0.06 -4.28 16.65
CA GLY A 164 -1.07 -4.86 17.38
C GLY A 164 -1.07 -6.38 17.43
N ASN A 165 -1.31 -6.93 18.64
CA ASN A 165 -1.41 -8.37 18.84
C ASN A 165 -2.69 -8.89 18.15
N GLY A 166 -2.52 -9.80 17.19
CA GLY A 166 -3.61 -10.43 16.44
C GLY A 166 -4.25 -9.57 15.34
N THR A 167 -3.77 -8.34 15.11
CA THR A 167 -4.25 -7.45 14.04
C THR A 167 -3.16 -7.04 13.05
N LEU A 168 -1.89 -7.30 13.35
CA LEU A 168 -0.76 -7.00 12.49
C LEU A 168 -0.96 -7.58 11.09
N GLY A 169 -0.66 -6.77 10.07
CA GLY A 169 -0.75 -7.18 8.66
C GLY A 169 -2.17 -7.19 8.08
N ARG A 170 -3.21 -6.87 8.86
CA ARG A 170 -4.54 -6.69 8.28
C ARG A 170 -4.57 -5.47 7.39
N ILE A 171 -5.23 -5.59 6.26
CA ILE A 171 -5.37 -4.54 5.26
C ILE A 171 -6.87 -4.32 5.00
N GLY A 172 -7.28 -3.07 4.91
CA GLY A 172 -8.61 -2.66 4.47
C GLY A 172 -8.52 -1.50 3.50
N MET A 173 -9.42 -1.44 2.54
CA MET A 173 -9.66 -0.28 1.69
C MET A 173 -10.90 0.43 2.20
N PHE A 174 -10.77 1.72 2.46
CA PHE A 174 -11.87 2.55 2.95
C PHE A 174 -12.74 3.00 1.76
N HIS A 175 -14.06 2.83 1.90
CA HIS A 175 -15.03 3.32 0.93
C HIS A 175 -15.98 4.31 1.60
N ASP A 176 -16.49 5.29 0.85
CA ASP A 176 -17.46 6.25 1.38
C ASP A 176 -18.75 5.58 1.88
N SER A 177 -19.08 4.38 1.38
CA SER A 177 -20.15 3.53 1.89
C SER A 177 -19.91 2.95 3.28
N ASP A 178 -18.67 3.01 3.80
CA ASP A 178 -18.32 2.52 5.14
C ASP A 178 -18.62 3.57 6.25
N ARG A 179 -19.07 4.77 5.85
CA ARG A 179 -19.39 5.89 6.77
C ARG A 179 -20.72 5.74 7.46
#